data_e76ea07eb0234462dbf94af56aeff582
#
_entry.id   e76ea07eb0234462dbf94af56aeff582
#
_cell.length_a   1.000
_cell.length_b   1.000
_cell.length_c   1.000
_cell.angle_alpha   90.00
_cell.angle_beta   90.00
_cell.angle_gamma   90.00
#
_symmetry.space_group_name_H-M   'P 1'
#
loop_
_entity.id
_entity.type
_entity.pdbx_description
1 polymer ?
#
loop_
_entity_poly.entity_id
_entity_poly.type
_entity_poly.pdbx_seq_one_letter_code
_entity_poly.pdbx_strand_id
1 'polypeptide(L)'
;MPRIGMIHQPTLPPETLTDLARRAEAAGVEEVWVWEDCFKQSGLAPLIAALASTERLRVGVGILPMPLRSPALAAMEIATVERLYPGRAIFGFGHGVLDWMGQAGARVASPLTLMREYVPALRRLLAGDEVTTSGRYVRLDRVKLAWPPERTVPVLAAGEGPKTLSLTGEVADGTVLTAGSSPAMVRSAVARIHGAREAAGRRGPHEIVVFLMCAFGDTASALEAEFDAWGFSGERRFAASGDDAAVAEAIAALTDAGATSVILQPLSHDADLAPYAAATARVTAIVRAAEPPRP
;
A
#
# COMPACT_ATOMS: atom_id res chain seq x y z
N MET A 1 -12.11 -13.04 4.05
CA MET A 1 -12.63 -11.78 3.43
C MET A 1 -11.49 -10.84 3.15
N PRO A 2 -11.43 -10.20 1.97
CA PRO A 2 -10.48 -9.12 1.73
C PRO A 2 -10.86 -7.89 2.56
N ARG A 3 -9.89 -7.11 2.96
CA ARG A 3 -10.15 -5.75 3.43
C ARG A 3 -10.39 -4.86 2.22
N ILE A 4 -11.30 -3.91 2.36
CA ILE A 4 -11.64 -2.98 1.29
C ILE A 4 -11.42 -1.56 1.81
N GLY A 5 -10.67 -0.78 1.04
CA GLY A 5 -10.36 0.60 1.35
C GLY A 5 -10.42 1.49 0.14
N MET A 6 -10.06 2.74 0.33
CA MET A 6 -9.96 3.73 -0.74
C MET A 6 -8.71 4.59 -0.61
N ILE A 7 -8.33 5.25 -1.69
CA ILE A 7 -7.13 6.10 -1.74
C ILE A 7 -7.52 7.58 -1.72
N HIS A 8 -6.82 8.37 -0.90
CA HIS A 8 -6.72 9.81 -1.09
C HIS A 8 -5.45 10.10 -1.90
N GLN A 9 -5.63 10.57 -3.12
CA GLN A 9 -4.51 10.80 -4.03
C GLN A 9 -3.73 12.08 -3.71
N PRO A 10 -2.41 12.12 -3.89
CA PRO A 10 -1.60 13.32 -3.66
C PRO A 10 -1.87 14.46 -4.66
N THR A 11 -2.67 14.24 -5.68
CA THR A 11 -3.16 15.28 -6.60
C THR A 11 -4.21 16.18 -5.98
N LEU A 12 -4.87 15.70 -4.93
CA LEU A 12 -5.85 16.47 -4.16
C LEU A 12 -5.15 17.41 -3.16
N PRO A 13 -5.79 18.54 -2.79
CA PRO A 13 -5.28 19.37 -1.73
C PRO A 13 -5.19 18.60 -0.40
N PRO A 14 -4.04 18.64 0.33
CA PRO A 14 -3.84 17.84 1.53
C PRO A 14 -4.84 18.15 2.65
N GLU A 15 -5.37 19.36 2.71
CA GLU A 15 -6.39 19.80 3.68
C GLU A 15 -7.73 19.06 3.53
N THR A 16 -7.99 18.41 2.41
CA THR A 16 -9.22 17.61 2.18
C THR A 16 -9.18 16.24 2.87
N LEU A 17 -7.99 15.75 3.24
CA LEU A 17 -7.81 14.39 3.73
C LEU A 17 -8.51 14.13 5.06
N THR A 18 -8.43 15.05 6.01
CA THR A 18 -8.99 14.80 7.35
C THR A 18 -10.51 14.75 7.35
N ASP A 19 -11.16 15.54 6.49
CA ASP A 19 -12.61 15.47 6.30
C ASP A 19 -12.99 14.16 5.59
N LEU A 20 -12.27 13.78 4.54
CA LEU A 20 -12.47 12.50 3.87
C LEU A 20 -12.30 11.32 4.83
N ALA A 21 -11.25 11.32 5.65
CA ALA A 21 -11.01 10.23 6.61
C ALA A 21 -12.16 10.06 7.60
N ARG A 22 -12.70 11.17 8.14
CA ARG A 22 -13.87 11.14 9.02
C ARG A 22 -15.13 10.62 8.30
N ARG A 23 -15.36 11.05 7.06
CA ARG A 23 -16.50 10.58 6.25
C ARG A 23 -16.36 9.11 5.91
N ALA A 24 -15.16 8.66 5.54
CA ALA A 24 -14.87 7.25 5.27
C ALA A 24 -15.13 6.39 6.52
N GLU A 25 -14.64 6.81 7.69
CA GLU A 25 -14.89 6.11 8.94
C GLU A 25 -16.39 6.06 9.29
N ALA A 26 -17.09 7.18 9.15
CA ALA A 26 -18.54 7.27 9.41
C ALA A 26 -19.36 6.39 8.45
N ALA A 27 -18.91 6.26 7.19
CA ALA A 27 -19.53 5.37 6.20
C ALA A 27 -19.21 3.89 6.42
N GLY A 28 -18.23 3.56 7.29
CA GLY A 28 -17.82 2.18 7.56
C GLY A 28 -16.72 1.66 6.63
N VAL A 29 -16.02 2.53 5.92
CA VAL A 29 -14.80 2.15 5.18
C VAL A 29 -13.74 1.70 6.16
N GLU A 30 -13.04 0.62 5.86
CA GLU A 30 -12.07 0.01 6.79
C GLU A 30 -10.69 0.65 6.72
N GLU A 31 -10.27 1.05 5.52
CA GLU A 31 -8.93 1.57 5.27
C GLU A 31 -8.96 2.78 4.33
N VAL A 32 -8.22 3.83 4.68
CA VAL A 32 -7.85 4.90 3.76
C VAL A 32 -6.36 4.83 3.52
N TRP A 33 -5.96 4.94 2.25
CA TRP A 33 -4.56 4.86 1.86
C TRP A 33 -4.10 6.19 1.26
N VAL A 34 -2.83 6.51 1.48
CA VAL A 34 -2.10 7.60 0.85
C VAL A 34 -0.82 7.05 0.24
N TRP A 35 -0.11 7.84 -0.57
CA TRP A 35 1.25 7.53 -0.96
C TRP A 35 2.13 8.77 -0.99
N GLU A 36 3.44 8.56 -0.94
CA GLU A 36 4.40 9.65 -1.10
C GLU A 36 4.63 9.89 -2.59
N ASP A 37 4.26 11.08 -3.05
CA ASP A 37 4.40 11.49 -4.45
C ASP A 37 5.32 12.70 -4.54
N CYS A 38 6.51 12.48 -5.08
CA CYS A 38 7.44 13.57 -5.33
C CYS A 38 6.98 14.40 -6.57
N PHE A 39 6.70 15.68 -6.47
CA PHE A 39 6.94 16.51 -5.30
C PHE A 39 5.60 17.15 -4.87
N LYS A 40 4.58 16.35 -4.57
CA LYS A 40 3.24 16.79 -4.17
C LYS A 40 3.05 16.65 -2.66
N GLN A 41 2.82 15.42 -2.18
CA GLN A 41 2.59 15.17 -0.77
C GLN A 41 3.56 14.12 -0.21
N SER A 42 4.00 14.29 1.04
CA SER A 42 4.70 13.25 1.77
C SER A 42 3.74 12.11 2.17
N GLY A 43 4.28 10.95 2.55
CA GLY A 43 3.44 9.83 2.96
C GLY A 43 3.04 9.86 4.43
N LEU A 44 3.96 10.26 5.32
CA LEU A 44 3.76 10.14 6.78
C LEU A 44 2.93 11.27 7.37
N ALA A 45 3.08 12.51 6.93
CA ALA A 45 2.29 13.62 7.45
C ALA A 45 0.78 13.43 7.20
N PRO A 46 0.34 13.09 5.96
CA PRO A 46 -1.05 12.74 5.70
C PRO A 46 -1.53 11.52 6.50
N LEU A 47 -0.74 10.45 6.60
CA LEU A 47 -1.08 9.27 7.39
C LEU A 47 -1.38 9.65 8.85
N ILE A 48 -0.51 10.42 9.48
CA ILE A 48 -0.68 10.85 10.87
C ILE A 48 -1.91 11.76 11.01
N ALA A 49 -2.14 12.69 10.08
CA ALA A 49 -3.30 13.58 10.11
C ALA A 49 -4.63 12.80 10.01
N ALA A 50 -4.70 11.79 9.16
CA ALA A 50 -5.87 10.92 9.04
C ALA A 50 -6.09 10.08 10.31
N LEU A 51 -5.03 9.48 10.88
CA LEU A 51 -5.10 8.73 12.14
C LEU A 51 -5.57 9.60 13.30
N ALA A 52 -5.04 10.82 13.41
CA ALA A 52 -5.41 11.76 14.48
C ALA A 52 -6.85 12.28 14.36
N SER A 53 -7.42 12.25 13.17
CA SER A 53 -8.79 12.73 12.91
C SER A 53 -9.86 11.66 13.03
N THR A 54 -9.49 10.39 13.28
CA THR A 54 -10.37 9.23 13.33
C THR A 54 -10.07 8.34 14.52
N GLU A 55 -10.99 7.44 14.89
CA GLU A 55 -10.86 6.58 16.07
C GLU A 55 -10.54 5.11 15.73
N ARG A 56 -11.11 4.59 14.64
CA ARG A 56 -11.04 3.17 14.26
C ARG A 56 -10.45 2.93 12.89
N LEU A 57 -10.52 3.94 11.99
CA LEU A 57 -10.04 3.85 10.63
C LEU A 57 -8.57 3.43 10.61
N ARG A 58 -8.25 2.45 9.78
CA ARG A 58 -6.86 2.11 9.47
C ARG A 58 -6.36 3.02 8.34
N VAL A 59 -5.12 3.45 8.44
CA VAL A 59 -4.52 4.30 7.41
C VAL A 59 -3.25 3.65 6.89
N GLY A 60 -3.19 3.45 5.57
CA GLY A 60 -2.05 2.87 4.88
C GLY A 60 -1.23 3.92 4.13
N VAL A 61 0.08 3.70 4.05
CA VAL A 61 0.94 4.40 3.09
C VAL A 61 1.54 3.41 2.09
N GLY A 62 1.19 3.57 0.84
CA GLY A 62 1.64 2.70 -0.23
C GLY A 62 2.14 3.48 -1.44
N ILE A 63 3.38 3.93 -1.43
CA ILE A 63 4.51 3.53 -0.58
C ILE A 63 5.35 4.74 -0.12
N LEU A 64 6.21 4.47 0.85
CA LEU A 64 7.32 5.34 1.21
C LEU A 64 8.56 4.94 0.39
N PRO A 65 9.16 5.83 -0.40
CA PRO A 65 10.40 5.54 -1.11
C PRO A 65 11.58 5.30 -0.16
N MET A 66 12.17 4.11 -0.18
CA MET A 66 13.34 3.75 0.63
C MET A 66 14.53 4.69 0.42
N PRO A 67 14.83 5.19 -0.81
CA PRO A 67 15.97 6.06 -1.00
C PRO A 67 15.89 7.41 -0.29
N LEU A 68 14.67 7.86 0.06
CA LEU A 68 14.47 9.18 0.71
C LEU A 68 14.64 9.14 2.23
N ARG A 69 14.75 7.98 2.86
CA ARG A 69 14.93 7.86 4.32
C ARG A 69 15.74 6.63 4.71
N SER A 70 16.60 6.77 5.71
CA SER A 70 17.32 5.62 6.25
C SER A 70 16.36 4.66 7.00
N PRO A 71 16.70 3.36 7.13
CA PRO A 71 15.90 2.44 7.93
C PRO A 71 15.84 2.82 9.42
N ALA A 72 16.83 3.53 9.94
CA ALA A 72 16.82 4.04 11.31
C ALA A 72 15.76 5.14 11.50
N LEU A 73 15.68 6.10 10.56
CA LEU A 73 14.64 7.13 10.57
C LEU A 73 13.26 6.51 10.41
N ALA A 74 13.08 5.63 9.43
CA ALA A 74 11.82 4.94 9.21
C ALA A 74 11.37 4.13 10.44
N ALA A 75 12.31 3.46 11.14
CA ALA A 75 12.00 2.73 12.36
C ALA A 75 11.52 3.65 13.48
N MET A 76 12.14 4.82 13.66
CA MET A 76 11.69 5.82 14.64
C MET A 76 10.29 6.35 14.31
N GLU A 77 10.05 6.70 13.04
CA GLU A 77 8.75 7.18 12.54
C GLU A 77 7.65 6.16 12.78
N ILE A 78 7.85 4.92 12.35
CA ILE A 78 6.90 3.80 12.53
C ILE A 78 6.64 3.52 14.00
N ALA A 79 7.68 3.42 14.81
CA ALA A 79 7.56 3.13 16.23
C ALA A 79 6.76 4.23 16.95
N THR A 80 6.98 5.49 16.61
CA THR A 80 6.22 6.62 17.16
C THR A 80 4.75 6.53 16.77
N VAL A 81 4.46 6.32 15.48
CA VAL A 81 3.08 6.21 14.98
C VAL A 81 2.36 5.01 15.62
N GLU A 82 3.00 3.86 15.69
CA GLU A 82 2.40 2.64 16.24
C GLU A 82 2.13 2.76 17.75
N ARG A 83 2.96 3.48 18.49
CA ARG A 83 2.72 3.75 19.92
C ARG A 83 1.61 4.77 20.16
N LEU A 84 1.42 5.73 19.24
CA LEU A 84 0.34 6.71 19.31
C LEU A 84 -0.99 6.14 18.81
N TYR A 85 -0.97 5.27 17.81
CA TYR A 85 -2.15 4.73 17.13
C TYR A 85 -2.03 3.20 16.93
N PRO A 86 -2.05 2.39 17.99
CA PRO A 86 -1.70 0.97 17.94
C PRO A 86 -2.55 0.18 16.93
N GLY A 87 -1.91 -0.46 15.95
CA GLY A 87 -2.53 -1.34 14.97
C GLY A 87 -3.38 -0.67 13.90
N ARG A 88 -3.34 0.66 13.83
CA ARG A 88 -4.12 1.43 12.85
C ARG A 88 -3.31 1.89 11.65
N ALA A 89 -1.98 1.88 11.72
CA ALA A 89 -1.12 2.28 10.62
C ALA A 89 -0.62 1.08 9.82
N ILE A 90 -0.48 1.24 8.49
CA ILE A 90 0.06 0.24 7.57
C ILE A 90 1.18 0.90 6.78
N PHE A 91 2.35 0.24 6.72
CA PHE A 91 3.54 0.83 6.12
C PHE A 91 4.04 -0.02 4.95
N GLY A 92 3.96 0.54 3.74
CA GLY A 92 4.55 -0.01 2.54
C GLY A 92 5.79 0.76 2.11
N PHE A 93 6.83 0.06 1.68
CA PHE A 93 8.08 0.62 1.19
C PHE A 93 8.33 0.20 -0.26
N GLY A 94 9.02 1.04 -1.02
CA GLY A 94 9.33 0.73 -2.41
C GLY A 94 10.56 1.47 -2.91
N HIS A 95 10.86 1.23 -4.19
CA HIS A 95 12.01 1.86 -4.82
C HIS A 95 11.84 3.36 -5.08
N GLY A 96 10.60 3.86 -5.08
CA GLY A 96 10.24 5.17 -5.62
C GLY A 96 10.36 5.20 -7.16
N VAL A 97 9.83 6.25 -7.75
CA VAL A 97 9.99 6.49 -9.19
C VAL A 97 11.42 6.94 -9.44
N LEU A 98 12.14 6.23 -10.30
CA LEU A 98 13.60 6.40 -10.49
C LEU A 98 13.98 7.83 -10.89
N ASP A 99 13.17 8.48 -11.70
CA ASP A 99 13.43 9.85 -12.15
C ASP A 99 13.28 10.85 -10.99
N TRP A 100 12.25 10.70 -10.16
CA TRP A 100 12.08 11.49 -8.94
C TRP A 100 13.21 11.27 -7.93
N MET A 101 13.66 10.02 -7.78
CA MET A 101 14.82 9.74 -6.93
C MET A 101 16.09 10.41 -7.48
N GLY A 102 16.21 10.50 -8.81
CA GLY A 102 17.29 11.25 -9.45
C GLY A 102 17.21 12.75 -9.18
N GLN A 103 16.04 13.35 -9.35
CA GLN A 103 15.78 14.76 -9.07
C GLN A 103 16.04 15.13 -7.60
N ALA A 104 15.71 14.23 -6.68
CA ALA A 104 15.95 14.39 -5.25
C ALA A 104 17.40 14.09 -4.81
N GLY A 105 18.30 13.70 -5.73
CA GLY A 105 19.66 13.29 -5.39
C GLY A 105 19.77 11.97 -4.62
N ALA A 106 18.71 11.17 -4.59
CA ALA A 106 18.60 9.95 -3.81
C ALA A 106 18.63 8.65 -4.65
N ARG A 107 18.90 8.76 -5.96
CA ARG A 107 18.92 7.61 -6.86
C ARG A 107 20.02 6.61 -6.49
N VAL A 108 19.65 5.35 -6.33
CA VAL A 108 20.57 4.26 -6.09
C VAL A 108 20.84 3.44 -7.36
N ALA A 109 22.04 2.90 -7.51
CA ALA A 109 22.41 2.10 -8.68
C ALA A 109 21.72 0.72 -8.70
N SER A 110 21.32 0.18 -7.53
CA SER A 110 20.65 -1.11 -7.42
C SER A 110 19.50 -1.04 -6.39
N PRO A 111 18.26 -0.70 -6.84
CA PRO A 111 17.10 -0.69 -5.96
C PRO A 111 16.82 -2.04 -5.29
N LEU A 112 17.06 -3.16 -5.97
CA LEU A 112 16.91 -4.50 -5.40
C LEU A 112 17.88 -4.75 -4.24
N THR A 113 19.15 -4.32 -4.38
CA THR A 113 20.13 -4.43 -3.29
C THR A 113 19.70 -3.56 -2.10
N LEU A 114 19.23 -2.33 -2.36
CA LEU A 114 18.71 -1.48 -1.30
C LEU A 114 17.56 -2.16 -0.56
N MET A 115 16.56 -2.71 -1.25
CA MET A 115 15.43 -3.39 -0.60
C MET A 115 15.88 -4.61 0.22
N ARG A 116 16.82 -5.40 -0.31
CA ARG A 116 17.38 -6.58 0.37
C ARG A 116 18.11 -6.23 1.67
N GLU A 117 18.71 -5.05 1.74
CA GLU A 117 19.40 -4.58 2.95
C GLU A 117 18.43 -3.82 3.89
N TYR A 118 17.54 -3.03 3.33
CA TYR A 118 16.67 -2.10 4.05
C TYR A 118 15.58 -2.82 4.86
N VAL A 119 14.80 -3.67 4.22
CA VAL A 119 13.62 -4.28 4.84
C VAL A 119 14.00 -5.17 6.04
N PRO A 120 14.99 -6.06 5.96
CA PRO A 120 15.42 -6.82 7.13
C PRO A 120 15.98 -5.96 8.26
N ALA A 121 16.75 -4.91 7.95
CA ALA A 121 17.27 -3.99 8.96
C ALA A 121 16.12 -3.26 9.68
N LEU A 122 15.15 -2.74 8.93
CA LEU A 122 13.96 -2.08 9.47
C LEU A 122 13.14 -3.03 10.37
N ARG A 123 12.88 -4.24 9.92
CA ARG A 123 12.12 -5.24 10.70
C ARG A 123 12.80 -5.59 12.03
N ARG A 124 14.13 -5.73 12.02
CA ARG A 124 14.91 -5.98 13.24
C ARG A 124 14.85 -4.81 14.21
N LEU A 125 14.99 -3.57 13.72
CA LEU A 125 14.84 -2.37 14.56
C LEU A 125 13.45 -2.29 15.19
N LEU A 126 12.39 -2.57 14.42
CA LEU A 126 11.01 -2.59 14.92
C LEU A 126 10.75 -3.71 15.92
N ALA A 127 11.49 -4.81 15.83
CA ALA A 127 11.45 -5.88 16.83
C ALA A 127 12.20 -5.52 18.13
N GLY A 128 12.90 -4.38 18.18
CA GLY A 128 13.65 -3.92 19.36
C GLY A 128 15.10 -4.42 19.41
N ASP A 129 15.58 -5.06 18.34
CA ASP A 129 16.97 -5.51 18.26
C ASP A 129 17.93 -4.32 18.20
N GLU A 130 19.16 -4.54 18.75
CA GLU A 130 20.31 -3.73 18.39
C GLU A 130 20.84 -4.19 17.03
N VAL A 131 20.93 -3.29 16.06
CA VAL A 131 21.28 -3.62 14.67
C VAL A 131 22.63 -3.00 14.30
N THR A 132 23.57 -3.86 13.91
CA THR A 132 24.80 -3.48 13.20
C THR A 132 24.79 -4.15 11.82
N THR A 133 25.00 -3.38 10.77
CA THR A 133 25.12 -3.86 9.39
C THR A 133 26.00 -2.92 8.57
N SER A 134 26.73 -3.47 7.59
CA SER A 134 27.64 -2.72 6.71
C SER A 134 27.39 -3.08 5.24
N GLY A 135 26.15 -2.96 4.79
CA GLY A 135 25.76 -3.17 3.41
C GLY A 135 26.26 -2.08 2.46
N ARG A 136 25.92 -2.22 1.19
CA ARG A 136 26.23 -1.23 0.17
C ARG A 136 25.50 0.10 0.40
N TYR A 137 24.24 0.03 0.81
CA TYR A 137 23.34 1.17 0.99
C TYR A 137 22.90 1.37 2.43
N VAL A 138 22.82 0.29 3.22
CA VAL A 138 22.39 0.36 4.62
C VAL A 138 23.58 0.09 5.52
N ARG A 139 23.94 1.11 6.33
CA ARG A 139 25.02 1.03 7.32
C ARG A 139 24.51 1.52 8.66
N LEU A 140 24.52 0.64 9.64
CA LEU A 140 24.09 0.91 11.02
C LEU A 140 25.16 0.38 11.96
N ASP A 141 25.47 1.11 13.00
CA ASP A 141 26.41 0.70 14.06
C ASP A 141 25.69 0.77 15.41
N ARG A 142 25.32 -0.39 15.96
CA ARG A 142 24.65 -0.57 17.25
C ARG A 142 23.41 0.31 17.42
N VAL A 143 22.61 0.44 16.35
CA VAL A 143 21.37 1.21 16.38
C VAL A 143 20.27 0.38 17.05
N LYS A 144 19.65 0.95 18.06
CA LYS A 144 18.53 0.35 18.78
C LYS A 144 17.48 1.42 19.09
N LEU A 145 16.21 1.09 18.92
CA LEU A 145 15.12 1.98 19.30
C LEU A 145 15.01 2.03 20.85
N ALA A 146 14.90 3.24 21.40
CA ALA A 146 14.59 3.42 22.82
C ALA A 146 13.13 3.02 23.13
N TRP A 147 12.26 3.22 22.16
CA TRP A 147 10.82 2.98 22.26
C TRP A 147 10.32 2.13 21.09
N PRO A 148 10.68 0.83 21.02
CA PRO A 148 10.16 -0.04 19.97
C PRO A 148 8.65 -0.20 20.10
N PRO A 149 7.94 -0.58 19.02
CA PRO A 149 6.53 -0.95 19.09
C PRO A 149 6.30 -2.09 20.09
N GLU A 150 5.16 -2.05 20.79
CA GLU A 150 4.78 -3.12 21.75
C GLU A 150 4.22 -4.36 21.04
N ARG A 151 3.90 -4.24 19.76
CA ARG A 151 3.37 -5.30 18.89
C ARG A 151 4.18 -5.41 17.62
N THR A 152 4.14 -6.56 16.98
CA THR A 152 4.76 -6.74 15.67
C THR A 152 4.09 -5.83 14.64
N VAL A 153 4.88 -5.02 13.96
CA VAL A 153 4.44 -4.14 12.87
C VAL A 153 4.82 -4.79 11.54
N PRO A 154 3.85 -5.16 10.71
CA PRO A 154 4.14 -5.68 9.38
C PRO A 154 4.81 -4.61 8.51
N VAL A 155 5.87 -5.00 7.82
CA VAL A 155 6.54 -4.15 6.82
C VAL A 155 6.19 -4.68 5.44
N LEU A 156 5.41 -3.91 4.68
CA LEU A 156 5.05 -4.25 3.31
C LEU A 156 6.08 -3.67 2.35
N ALA A 157 6.23 -4.31 1.19
CA ALA A 157 7.08 -3.81 0.12
C ALA A 157 6.34 -3.81 -1.22
N ALA A 158 6.53 -2.78 -2.04
CA ALA A 158 5.92 -2.73 -3.37
C ALA A 158 6.83 -3.35 -4.43
N GLY A 159 6.22 -4.01 -5.41
CA GLY A 159 6.93 -4.58 -6.53
C GLY A 159 6.02 -4.90 -7.71
N GLU A 160 6.54 -4.74 -8.91
CA GLU A 160 5.85 -5.10 -10.16
C GLU A 160 6.63 -6.14 -10.95
N GLY A 161 7.93 -5.94 -11.11
CA GLY A 161 8.77 -6.84 -11.88
C GLY A 161 9.05 -8.17 -11.17
N PRO A 162 9.29 -9.26 -11.91
CA PRO A 162 9.42 -10.59 -11.34
C PRO A 162 10.51 -10.72 -10.27
N LYS A 163 11.64 -10.03 -10.42
CA LYS A 163 12.73 -10.04 -9.43
C LYS A 163 12.33 -9.30 -8.14
N THR A 164 11.59 -8.20 -8.27
CA THR A 164 11.10 -7.45 -7.11
C THR A 164 10.04 -8.24 -6.37
N LEU A 165 9.09 -8.85 -7.07
CA LEU A 165 8.06 -9.70 -6.49
C LEU A 165 8.65 -10.89 -5.71
N SER A 166 9.67 -11.56 -6.26
CA SER A 166 10.39 -12.59 -5.51
C SER A 166 11.02 -12.01 -4.23
N LEU A 167 11.69 -10.86 -4.36
CA LEU A 167 12.35 -10.23 -3.22
C LEU A 167 11.35 -9.78 -2.15
N THR A 168 10.17 -9.25 -2.51
CA THR A 168 9.14 -8.92 -1.50
C THR A 168 8.73 -10.17 -0.71
N GLY A 169 8.58 -11.32 -1.38
CA GLY A 169 8.35 -12.61 -0.73
C GLY A 169 9.47 -13.01 0.24
N GLU A 170 10.72 -12.80 -0.14
CA GLU A 170 11.89 -13.14 0.69
C GLU A 170 12.00 -12.29 1.96
N VAL A 171 11.70 -10.99 1.90
CA VAL A 171 12.09 -10.05 2.97
C VAL A 171 10.93 -9.36 3.69
N ALA A 172 9.75 -9.19 3.03
CA ALA A 172 8.63 -8.40 3.54
C ALA A 172 7.51 -9.25 4.14
N ASP A 173 6.60 -8.64 4.88
CA ASP A 173 5.43 -9.27 5.50
C ASP A 173 4.17 -9.13 4.62
N GLY A 174 4.25 -8.34 3.56
CA GLY A 174 3.24 -8.19 2.53
C GLY A 174 3.78 -7.52 1.28
N THR A 175 2.99 -7.57 0.20
CA THR A 175 3.33 -6.94 -1.08
C THR A 175 2.21 -6.02 -1.50
N VAL A 176 2.56 -4.78 -1.90
CA VAL A 176 1.65 -3.83 -2.53
C VAL A 176 1.82 -3.93 -4.04
N LEU A 177 0.74 -4.25 -4.73
CA LEU A 177 0.62 -4.28 -6.18
C LEU A 177 -0.10 -3.01 -6.62
N THR A 178 0.48 -2.31 -7.60
CA THR A 178 -0.04 -1.03 -8.09
C THR A 178 -1.29 -1.21 -8.95
N ALA A 179 -2.01 -0.13 -9.18
CA ALA A 179 -3.15 -0.09 -10.08
C ALA A 179 -2.81 -0.62 -11.49
N GLY A 180 -3.82 -1.06 -12.20
CA GLY A 180 -3.67 -1.71 -13.52
C GLY A 180 -3.31 -3.19 -13.44
N SER A 181 -3.24 -3.78 -12.25
CA SER A 181 -2.95 -5.22 -12.10
C SER A 181 -4.22 -6.05 -12.34
N SER A 182 -4.28 -6.77 -13.47
CA SER A 182 -5.38 -7.69 -13.78
C SER A 182 -5.40 -8.90 -12.81
N PRO A 183 -6.53 -9.62 -12.67
CA PRO A 183 -6.59 -10.84 -11.87
C PRO A 183 -5.55 -11.89 -12.30
N ALA A 184 -5.22 -11.99 -13.59
CA ALA A 184 -4.18 -12.89 -14.08
C ALA A 184 -2.78 -12.45 -13.62
N MET A 185 -2.48 -11.16 -13.67
CA MET A 185 -1.23 -10.59 -13.13
C MET A 185 -1.11 -10.80 -11.63
N VAL A 186 -2.18 -10.55 -10.87
CA VAL A 186 -2.21 -10.77 -9.41
C VAL A 186 -1.95 -12.24 -9.09
N ARG A 187 -2.61 -13.17 -9.77
CA ARG A 187 -2.38 -14.62 -9.57
C ARG A 187 -0.93 -15.02 -9.84
N SER A 188 -0.33 -14.49 -10.91
CA SER A 188 1.07 -14.74 -11.25
C SER A 188 2.04 -14.15 -10.20
N ALA A 189 1.75 -12.93 -9.72
CA ALA A 189 2.52 -12.28 -8.66
C ALA A 189 2.46 -13.07 -7.35
N VAL A 190 1.26 -13.48 -6.93
CA VAL A 190 1.03 -14.29 -5.72
C VAL A 190 1.80 -15.60 -5.76
N ALA A 191 1.73 -16.34 -6.88
CA ALA A 191 2.46 -17.58 -7.04
C ALA A 191 3.99 -17.37 -6.90
N ARG A 192 4.52 -16.32 -7.49
CA ARG A 192 5.94 -15.96 -7.41
C ARG A 192 6.36 -15.56 -6.01
N ILE A 193 5.57 -14.72 -5.35
CA ILE A 193 5.81 -14.27 -3.97
C ILE A 193 5.84 -15.47 -3.02
N HIS A 194 4.85 -16.34 -3.11
CA HIS A 194 4.75 -17.53 -2.25
C HIS A 194 5.90 -18.49 -2.48
N GLY A 195 6.28 -18.77 -3.74
CA GLY A 195 7.43 -19.62 -4.05
C GLY A 195 8.74 -19.05 -3.49
N ALA A 196 8.96 -17.73 -3.57
CA ALA A 196 10.14 -17.09 -3.00
C ALA A 196 10.13 -17.12 -1.45
N ARG A 197 8.96 -16.95 -0.83
CA ARG A 197 8.80 -17.08 0.64
C ARG A 197 9.13 -18.48 1.13
N GLU A 198 8.63 -19.49 0.45
CA GLU A 198 8.89 -20.90 0.77
C GLU A 198 10.40 -21.20 0.65
N ALA A 199 11.02 -20.78 -0.47
CA ALA A 199 12.46 -20.93 -0.68
C ALA A 199 13.31 -20.22 0.38
N ALA A 200 12.83 -19.08 0.91
CA ALA A 200 13.47 -18.34 2.01
C ALA A 200 13.14 -18.89 3.41
N GLY A 201 12.36 -19.97 3.52
CA GLY A 201 11.95 -20.57 4.79
C GLY A 201 10.98 -19.71 5.60
N ARG A 202 10.34 -18.70 4.98
CA ARG A 202 9.41 -17.81 5.67
C ARG A 202 8.04 -18.44 5.77
N ARG A 203 7.48 -18.46 6.97
CA ARG A 203 6.17 -19.03 7.29
C ARG A 203 5.19 -17.93 7.72
N GLY A 204 3.90 -18.29 7.84
CA GLY A 204 2.83 -17.40 8.24
C GLY A 204 2.22 -16.60 7.07
N PRO A 205 1.26 -15.71 7.35
CA PRO A 205 0.56 -14.96 6.33
C PRO A 205 1.48 -13.97 5.62
N HIS A 206 1.10 -13.63 4.40
CA HIS A 206 1.70 -12.54 3.62
C HIS A 206 0.57 -11.70 3.04
N GLU A 207 0.55 -10.45 3.33
CA GLU A 207 -0.49 -9.56 2.82
C GLU A 207 -0.26 -9.27 1.34
N ILE A 208 -1.32 -9.38 0.54
CA ILE A 208 -1.34 -8.96 -0.86
C ILE A 208 -2.33 -7.82 -0.99
N VAL A 209 -1.81 -6.61 -1.01
CA VAL A 209 -2.59 -5.38 -1.19
C VAL A 209 -2.60 -5.03 -2.67
N VAL A 210 -3.78 -4.89 -3.26
CA VAL A 210 -3.93 -4.51 -4.66
C VAL A 210 -4.64 -3.17 -4.76
N PHE A 211 -4.03 -2.20 -5.44
CA PHE A 211 -4.69 -0.96 -5.80
C PHE A 211 -5.51 -1.21 -7.06
N LEU A 212 -6.81 -0.95 -6.97
CA LEU A 212 -7.76 -1.13 -8.07
C LEU A 212 -8.23 0.24 -8.54
N MET A 213 -7.80 0.66 -9.73
CA MET A 213 -8.36 1.86 -10.36
C MET A 213 -9.88 1.67 -10.50
N CYS A 214 -10.64 2.63 -10.00
CA CYS A 214 -12.09 2.48 -9.87
C CYS A 214 -12.82 3.78 -10.11
N ALA A 215 -13.89 3.72 -10.91
CA ALA A 215 -14.76 4.84 -11.15
C ALA A 215 -16.23 4.40 -11.17
N PHE A 216 -17.08 5.14 -10.47
CA PHE A 216 -18.50 4.85 -10.39
C PHE A 216 -19.28 5.59 -11.49
N GLY A 217 -20.24 4.90 -12.13
CA GLY A 217 -21.08 5.44 -13.21
C GLY A 217 -20.51 5.20 -14.61
N ASP A 218 -20.98 5.98 -15.59
CA ASP A 218 -20.49 5.90 -16.99
C ASP A 218 -19.18 6.68 -17.13
N THR A 219 -18.08 5.98 -17.02
CA THR A 219 -16.73 6.57 -16.93
C THR A 219 -15.76 5.96 -17.93
N ALA A 220 -16.22 5.24 -18.95
CA ALA A 220 -15.36 4.52 -19.89
C ALA A 220 -14.30 5.43 -20.55
N SER A 221 -14.70 6.61 -21.04
CA SER A 221 -13.75 7.55 -21.66
C SER A 221 -12.75 8.14 -20.66
N ALA A 222 -13.16 8.37 -19.43
CA ALA A 222 -12.29 8.87 -18.37
C ALA A 222 -11.25 7.83 -17.96
N LEU A 223 -11.65 6.55 -17.88
CA LEU A 223 -10.73 5.44 -17.63
C LEU A 223 -9.69 5.27 -18.74
N GLU A 224 -10.10 5.38 -20.01
CA GLU A 224 -9.16 5.31 -21.13
C GLU A 224 -8.10 6.44 -21.03
N ALA A 225 -8.52 7.67 -20.75
CA ALA A 225 -7.61 8.78 -20.54
C ALA A 225 -6.68 8.57 -19.35
N GLU A 226 -7.19 7.99 -18.26
CA GLU A 226 -6.39 7.67 -17.07
C GLU A 226 -5.35 6.60 -17.36
N PHE A 227 -5.71 5.52 -18.08
CA PHE A 227 -4.75 4.50 -18.51
C PHE A 227 -3.63 5.08 -19.37
N ASP A 228 -3.96 5.98 -20.30
CA ASP A 228 -2.97 6.64 -21.15
C ASP A 228 -2.05 7.56 -20.32
N ALA A 229 -2.60 8.30 -19.36
CA ALA A 229 -1.82 9.15 -18.46
C ALA A 229 -0.82 8.35 -17.59
N TRP A 230 -1.21 7.12 -17.17
CA TRP A 230 -0.34 6.22 -16.42
C TRP A 230 0.57 5.36 -17.33
N GLY A 231 0.43 5.43 -18.65
CA GLY A 231 1.16 4.61 -19.61
C GLY A 231 0.81 3.12 -19.54
N PHE A 232 -0.41 2.79 -19.10
CA PHE A 232 -0.87 1.41 -19.01
C PHE A 232 -1.29 0.87 -20.38
N SER A 233 -0.87 -0.35 -20.69
CA SER A 233 -1.18 -1.04 -21.94
C SER A 233 -1.44 -2.53 -21.71
N GLY A 234 -2.16 -3.18 -22.64
CA GLY A 234 -2.46 -4.60 -22.58
C GLY A 234 -3.17 -5.00 -21.28
N GLU A 235 -2.69 -6.02 -20.60
CA GLU A 235 -3.28 -6.54 -19.35
C GLU A 235 -3.25 -5.52 -18.21
N ARG A 236 -2.45 -4.47 -18.30
CA ARG A 236 -2.43 -3.38 -17.30
C ARG A 236 -3.58 -2.39 -17.45
N ARG A 237 -4.43 -2.52 -18.44
CA ARG A 237 -5.66 -1.71 -18.56
C ARG A 237 -6.83 -2.37 -17.81
N PHE A 238 -6.59 -2.78 -16.57
CA PHE A 238 -7.61 -3.35 -15.69
C PHE A 238 -8.04 -2.32 -14.66
N ALA A 239 -9.34 -2.05 -14.64
CA ALA A 239 -10.01 -1.18 -13.69
C ALA A 239 -11.43 -1.68 -13.43
N ALA A 240 -12.06 -1.18 -12.38
CA ALA A 240 -13.48 -1.36 -12.12
C ALA A 240 -14.25 -0.10 -12.51
N SER A 241 -15.37 -0.25 -13.23
CA SER A 241 -16.27 0.86 -13.52
C SER A 241 -17.72 0.40 -13.62
N GLY A 242 -18.64 1.32 -13.39
CA GLY A 242 -20.07 1.04 -13.44
C GLY A 242 -20.75 1.23 -12.10
N ASP A 243 -21.71 0.37 -11.80
CA ASP A 243 -22.43 0.39 -10.54
C ASP A 243 -21.68 -0.34 -9.42
N ASP A 244 -22.22 -0.28 -8.21
CA ASP A 244 -21.64 -0.92 -7.03
C ASP A 244 -21.46 -2.45 -7.21
N ALA A 245 -22.33 -3.10 -8.00
CA ALA A 245 -22.24 -4.54 -8.26
C ALA A 245 -21.07 -4.88 -9.19
N ALA A 246 -20.86 -4.11 -10.25
CA ALA A 246 -19.73 -4.29 -11.16
C ALA A 246 -18.38 -4.09 -10.44
N VAL A 247 -18.29 -3.11 -9.55
CA VAL A 247 -17.10 -2.90 -8.72
C VAL A 247 -16.89 -4.06 -7.75
N ALA A 248 -17.94 -4.56 -7.12
CA ALA A 248 -17.87 -5.72 -6.23
C ALA A 248 -17.38 -6.99 -6.96
N GLU A 249 -17.81 -7.21 -8.20
CA GLU A 249 -17.36 -8.32 -9.04
C GLU A 249 -15.86 -8.22 -9.35
N ALA A 250 -15.36 -7.03 -9.68
CA ALA A 250 -13.93 -6.82 -9.90
C ALA A 250 -13.10 -7.08 -8.63
N ILE A 251 -13.59 -6.69 -7.44
CA ILE A 251 -12.96 -7.00 -6.16
C ILE A 251 -12.95 -8.51 -5.93
N ALA A 252 -14.05 -9.21 -6.19
CA ALA A 252 -14.13 -10.66 -6.05
C ALA A 252 -13.10 -11.35 -6.95
N ALA A 253 -12.97 -10.94 -8.20
CA ALA A 253 -12.00 -11.49 -9.15
C ALA A 253 -10.54 -11.30 -8.67
N LEU A 254 -10.20 -10.17 -8.07
CA LEU A 254 -8.88 -9.93 -7.47
C LEU A 254 -8.67 -10.76 -6.20
N THR A 255 -9.72 -10.93 -5.39
CA THR A 255 -9.69 -11.77 -4.19
C THR A 255 -9.46 -13.24 -4.53
N ASP A 256 -10.14 -13.75 -5.55
CA ASP A 256 -9.96 -15.11 -6.08
C ASP A 256 -8.55 -15.30 -6.67
N ALA A 257 -7.94 -14.23 -7.14
CA ALA A 257 -6.55 -14.21 -7.60
C ALA A 257 -5.52 -14.18 -6.45
N GLY A 258 -5.97 -14.00 -5.20
CA GLY A 258 -5.15 -14.03 -3.99
C GLY A 258 -4.94 -12.69 -3.30
N ALA A 259 -5.65 -11.62 -3.68
CA ALA A 259 -5.62 -10.36 -2.94
C ALA A 259 -6.21 -10.52 -1.54
N THR A 260 -5.51 -10.04 -0.52
CA THR A 260 -6.00 -9.99 0.87
C THR A 260 -6.59 -8.63 1.24
N SER A 261 -6.27 -7.61 0.43
CA SER A 261 -6.78 -6.25 0.56
C SER A 261 -6.93 -5.65 -0.83
N VAL A 262 -8.07 -5.01 -1.11
CA VAL A 262 -8.30 -4.29 -2.37
C VAL A 262 -8.62 -2.84 -2.03
N ILE A 263 -7.80 -1.93 -2.55
CA ILE A 263 -7.89 -0.51 -2.24
C ILE A 263 -8.32 0.24 -3.51
N LEU A 264 -9.52 0.80 -3.47
CA LEU A 264 -10.11 1.50 -4.61
C LEU A 264 -9.37 2.82 -4.85
N GLN A 265 -8.79 2.96 -6.03
CA GLN A 265 -8.07 4.15 -6.47
C GLN A 265 -8.99 4.99 -7.37
N PRO A 266 -9.44 6.17 -6.91
CA PRO A 266 -10.19 7.11 -7.73
C PRO A 266 -9.39 7.54 -8.97
N LEU A 267 -10.05 8.13 -9.96
CA LEU A 267 -9.36 8.74 -11.10
C LEU A 267 -8.67 10.03 -10.69
N SER A 268 -7.59 10.41 -11.37
CA SER A 268 -6.75 11.55 -10.98
C SER A 268 -7.44 12.91 -11.02
N HIS A 269 -8.57 13.01 -11.75
CA HIS A 269 -9.38 14.22 -11.86
C HIS A 269 -10.59 14.28 -10.90
N ASP A 270 -10.83 13.22 -10.10
CA ASP A 270 -11.90 13.20 -9.10
C ASP A 270 -11.55 14.17 -7.96
N ALA A 271 -12.20 15.34 -7.96
CA ALA A 271 -11.91 16.39 -6.98
C ALA A 271 -12.67 16.21 -5.65
N ASP A 272 -13.83 15.55 -5.66
CA ASP A 272 -14.64 15.28 -4.47
C ASP A 272 -14.77 13.78 -4.22
N LEU A 273 -14.12 13.30 -3.18
CA LEU A 273 -14.15 11.90 -2.77
C LEU A 273 -15.21 11.55 -1.73
N ALA A 274 -16.04 12.48 -1.30
CA ALA A 274 -17.10 12.18 -0.32
C ALA A 274 -18.15 11.20 -0.86
N PRO A 275 -18.68 11.34 -2.10
CA PRO A 275 -19.52 10.32 -2.73
C PRO A 275 -18.80 8.98 -2.91
N TYR A 276 -17.50 9.03 -3.16
CA TYR A 276 -16.66 7.84 -3.36
C TYR A 276 -16.54 7.02 -2.06
N ALA A 277 -16.40 7.66 -0.91
CA ALA A 277 -16.38 6.98 0.38
C ALA A 277 -17.70 6.23 0.65
N ALA A 278 -18.84 6.86 0.36
CA ALA A 278 -20.15 6.21 0.50
C ALA A 278 -20.30 5.01 -0.46
N ALA A 279 -19.86 5.13 -1.72
CA ALA A 279 -19.87 4.04 -2.69
C ALA A 279 -18.95 2.89 -2.24
N THR A 280 -17.76 3.18 -1.76
CA THR A 280 -16.84 2.17 -1.20
C THR A 280 -17.49 1.36 -0.07
N ALA A 281 -18.23 2.02 0.81
CA ALA A 281 -18.94 1.34 1.90
C ALA A 281 -20.07 0.43 1.37
N ARG A 282 -20.86 0.86 0.36
CA ARG A 282 -21.90 0.02 -0.25
C ARG A 282 -21.30 -1.19 -0.95
N VAL A 283 -20.22 -1.01 -1.72
CA VAL A 283 -19.50 -2.11 -2.37
C VAL A 283 -18.97 -3.10 -1.33
N THR A 284 -18.41 -2.61 -0.22
CA THR A 284 -17.97 -3.45 0.89
C THR A 284 -19.10 -4.31 1.44
N ALA A 285 -20.30 -3.74 1.60
CA ALA A 285 -21.48 -4.48 2.05
C ALA A 285 -21.89 -5.58 1.06
N ILE A 286 -21.84 -5.30 -0.25
CA ILE A 286 -22.15 -6.30 -1.30
C ILE A 286 -21.15 -7.45 -1.25
N VAL A 287 -19.84 -7.17 -1.22
CA VAL A 287 -18.77 -8.20 -1.15
C VAL A 287 -18.93 -9.08 0.09
N ARG A 288 -19.27 -8.48 1.24
CA ARG A 288 -19.49 -9.23 2.48
C ARG A 288 -20.75 -10.10 2.44
N ALA A 289 -21.82 -9.64 1.81
CA ALA A 289 -23.07 -10.38 1.68
C ALA A 289 -22.95 -11.57 0.72
N ALA A 290 -22.03 -11.53 -0.24
CA ALA A 290 -21.81 -12.61 -1.19
C ALA A 290 -20.98 -13.79 -0.62
N GLU A 291 -20.34 -13.63 0.55
CA GLU A 291 -19.59 -14.72 1.16
C GLU A 291 -20.50 -15.69 1.92
N PRO A 292 -20.29 -17.01 1.78
CA PRO A 292 -21.03 -17.98 2.58
C PRO A 292 -20.73 -17.78 4.08
N PRO A 293 -21.71 -18.03 4.97
CA PRO A 293 -21.49 -17.96 6.40
C PRO A 293 -20.35 -18.90 6.79
N ARG A 294 -19.41 -18.41 7.60
CA ARG A 294 -18.32 -19.26 8.11
C ARG A 294 -18.91 -20.37 8.98
N PRO A 295 -18.41 -21.59 8.84
CA PRO A 295 -18.85 -22.72 9.67
C PRO A 295 -18.55 -22.51 11.16
#